data_16695d0d8cd762bd9cd2325b8e77f2e4
#
_entry.id   16695d0d8cd762bd9cd2325b8e77f2e4
#
_cell.length_a   1.000
_cell.length_b   1.000
_cell.length_c   1.000
_cell.angle_alpha   90.00
_cell.angle_beta   90.00
_cell.angle_gamma   90.00
#
_symmetry.space_group_name_H-M   'P 1'
#
loop_
_entity.id
_entity.type
_entity.pdbx_description
1 polymer ?
#
loop_
_entity_poly.entity_id
_entity_poly.type
_entity_poly.pdbx_seq_one_letter_code
_entity_poly.pdbx_strand_id
1 'polypeptide(L)'
;MRIQLSLCSLFGSLVAAGTGPFLSEVGDGSWVIGNDIWNVTQGSVYATKLFWEGVPGADLVGSAVGHYIGYDGEANLKFTNASIVAKGTHHIDVAFHSSLGDLHWVIFDDLSGAYQYFVNSALPDLSILRTLWRLSPDYFTHGRTHLKDEALPDFSLYKDSVKVQDETWQLADGSYITKYDWSNAVRDRDFYGVYGSEAGSWWIHPSTEYYNSDHYSQTLTVHRESSTGDAVQLNVVQDTSHFRVGQKTTQPAGKVWGPWLWYLNNGSIADVQQKRQEELKHFPYNWFSNTAYKSRGGVQGTLRLSDGRIASNAAVYLGDTDTTIRPSIQGSNYYYTTYTNDKGRFSFDDVRTGSYGLYASSNGGKLADVYTNFTQSGVKITKDKTLNLGQLSWEVSDVSKRIWQVGAFDKTARGFKNGGAPYQHGVTEESPANLTFVVGESKDADWYYASSAIGTWTIEFQLSAEEIAANNTALLSVSFAGYSQSGALDISVNGDVYGSLSKDTLTSDPALYRSGKTSGEWRFFQYEVKPEALKTGLNTVEFTTTRYTLWRGFLWDSVIFEWQ
;
A
#
# COMPACT_ATOMS: atom_id res chain seq x y z
N MET A 1 36.47 48.55 40.48
CA MET A 1 36.32 47.43 39.53
C MET A 1 34.97 46.80 39.80
N ARG A 2 33.95 47.21 39.02
CA ARG A 2 32.55 46.69 39.15
C ARG A 2 32.37 45.57 38.13
N ILE A 3 32.10 44.39 38.65
CA ILE A 3 31.76 43.24 37.87
C ILE A 3 30.25 43.30 37.56
N GLN A 4 29.89 43.48 36.30
CA GLN A 4 28.52 43.32 35.83
C GLN A 4 28.29 41.84 35.54
N LEU A 5 27.42 41.22 36.34
CA LEU A 5 26.84 39.92 36.01
C LEU A 5 25.71 40.16 35.00
N SER A 6 25.90 39.69 33.79
CA SER A 6 24.82 39.54 32.81
C SER A 6 23.97 38.30 33.18
N LEU A 7 22.77 38.56 33.66
CA LEU A 7 21.72 37.51 33.71
C LEU A 7 21.25 37.25 32.29
N CYS A 8 21.61 36.11 31.71
CA CYS A 8 20.91 35.53 30.59
C CYS A 8 19.55 35.01 31.07
N SER A 9 18.51 35.74 30.84
CA SER A 9 17.13 35.27 31.04
C SER A 9 16.79 34.23 30.01
N LEU A 10 16.77 32.94 30.39
CA LEU A 10 16.07 31.89 29.68
C LEU A 10 14.55 32.18 29.78
N PHE A 11 14.01 32.80 28.78
CA PHE A 11 12.55 32.78 28.54
C PHE A 11 12.18 31.44 27.94
N GLY A 12 12.03 30.43 28.78
CA GLY A 12 11.13 29.32 28.46
C GLY A 12 9.71 29.88 28.58
N SER A 13 9.01 29.99 27.46
CA SER A 13 7.60 30.36 27.47
C SER A 13 6.81 29.24 28.16
N LEU A 14 6.59 29.42 29.48
CA LEU A 14 5.54 28.69 30.19
C LEU A 14 4.21 29.17 29.57
N VAL A 15 3.70 28.44 28.60
CA VAL A 15 2.28 28.51 28.29
C VAL A 15 1.57 28.00 29.53
N ALA A 16 0.77 28.86 30.17
CA ALA A 16 -0.03 28.47 31.31
C ALA A 16 -0.85 27.24 30.90
N ALA A 17 -0.61 26.12 31.61
CA ALA A 17 -1.35 24.87 31.38
C ALA A 17 -2.84 25.16 31.62
N GLY A 18 -3.59 25.18 30.54
CA GLY A 18 -5.05 25.11 30.58
C GLY A 18 -5.43 23.67 30.92
N THR A 19 -6.42 23.47 31.75
CA THR A 19 -6.97 22.15 31.99
C THR A 19 -7.72 21.68 30.74
N GLY A 20 -7.13 20.72 29.99
CA GLY A 20 -7.74 20.10 28.83
C GLY A 20 -7.20 20.54 27.46
N PRO A 21 -7.88 20.24 26.37
CA PRO A 21 -7.40 20.47 25.02
C PRO A 21 -7.44 21.94 24.62
N PHE A 22 -6.40 22.41 23.91
CA PHE A 22 -6.22 23.82 23.58
C PHE A 22 -5.63 24.07 22.17
N LEU A 23 -5.87 25.27 21.68
CA LEU A 23 -5.17 25.91 20.57
C LEU A 23 -4.72 27.29 21.04
N SER A 24 -3.44 27.62 20.85
CA SER A 24 -2.85 28.94 21.15
C SER A 24 -2.02 29.41 19.99
N GLU A 25 -2.19 30.66 19.56
CA GLU A 25 -1.29 31.32 18.64
C GLU A 25 -0.09 31.87 19.40
N VAL A 26 1.12 31.62 18.91
CA VAL A 26 2.38 32.00 19.59
C VAL A 26 3.20 33.02 18.81
N GLY A 27 2.60 33.69 17.84
CA GLY A 27 3.27 34.66 16.95
C GLY A 27 3.96 33.99 15.76
N ASP A 28 4.48 34.80 14.86
CA ASP A 28 5.20 34.40 13.63
C ASP A 28 4.46 33.40 12.72
N GLY A 29 3.12 33.34 12.84
CA GLY A 29 2.29 32.36 12.10
C GLY A 29 2.52 30.93 12.57
N SER A 30 2.77 30.74 13.85
CA SER A 30 2.88 29.45 14.52
C SER A 30 1.81 29.29 15.58
N TRP A 31 1.42 28.04 15.82
CA TRP A 31 0.37 27.65 16.76
C TRP A 31 0.85 26.51 17.67
N VAL A 32 0.39 26.49 18.89
CA VAL A 32 0.57 25.34 19.79
C VAL A 32 -0.79 24.70 20.01
N ILE A 33 -0.85 23.39 19.78
CA ILE A 33 -2.01 22.55 20.04
C ILE A 33 -1.63 21.42 21.01
N GLY A 34 -2.57 20.93 21.78
CA GLY A 34 -2.34 19.80 22.68
C GLY A 34 -3.38 19.73 23.78
N ASN A 35 -3.02 18.97 24.81
CA ASN A 35 -3.74 18.84 26.08
C ASN A 35 -2.73 18.80 27.24
N ASP A 36 -3.13 18.36 28.40
CA ASP A 36 -2.24 18.30 29.58
C ASP A 36 -1.16 17.21 29.44
N ILE A 37 -1.27 16.27 28.47
CA ILE A 37 -0.38 15.12 28.27
C ILE A 37 0.69 15.41 27.22
N TRP A 38 0.36 16.14 26.16
CA TRP A 38 1.25 16.42 25.04
C TRP A 38 0.95 17.77 24.38
N ASN A 39 1.95 18.33 23.69
CA ASN A 39 1.71 19.47 22.82
C ASN A 39 2.64 19.49 21.61
N VAL A 40 2.16 20.12 20.54
CA VAL A 40 2.86 20.31 19.26
C VAL A 40 2.90 21.79 18.92
N THR A 41 4.07 22.30 18.57
CA THR A 41 4.19 23.61 17.92
C THR A 41 4.19 23.43 16.41
N GLN A 42 3.13 23.89 15.77
CA GLN A 42 2.93 23.83 14.30
C GLN A 42 3.24 25.18 13.68
N GLY A 43 4.22 25.23 12.80
CA GLY A 43 4.45 26.39 11.92
C GLY A 43 3.59 26.34 10.65
N SER A 44 3.85 27.27 9.74
CA SER A 44 3.05 27.36 8.49
C SER A 44 3.13 26.12 7.59
N VAL A 45 4.18 25.30 7.70
CA VAL A 45 4.34 24.05 6.92
C VAL A 45 4.61 22.88 7.86
N TYR A 46 5.55 23.00 8.76
CA TYR A 46 6.07 21.92 9.60
C TYR A 46 5.74 22.13 11.06
N ALA A 47 5.42 21.06 11.78
CA ALA A 47 5.59 21.08 13.23
C ALA A 47 7.08 21.18 13.55
N THR A 48 7.42 21.98 14.55
CA THR A 48 8.81 22.27 14.94
C THR A 48 9.16 21.76 16.33
N LYS A 49 8.15 21.43 17.14
CA LYS A 49 8.29 20.89 18.49
C LYS A 49 7.22 19.85 18.77
N LEU A 50 7.59 18.85 19.55
CA LEU A 50 6.68 17.86 20.15
C LEU A 50 7.15 17.57 21.56
N PHE A 51 6.32 17.89 22.55
CA PHE A 51 6.55 17.54 23.95
C PHE A 51 5.49 16.56 24.42
N TRP A 52 5.91 15.60 25.22
CA TRP A 52 5.06 14.57 25.80
C TRP A 52 5.46 14.32 27.27
N GLU A 53 4.48 14.18 28.16
CA GLU A 53 4.72 14.02 29.61
C GLU A 53 5.55 12.79 29.96
N GLY A 54 5.50 11.72 29.13
CA GLY A 54 6.26 10.50 29.36
C GLY A 54 7.78 10.68 29.24
N VAL A 55 8.25 11.76 28.56
CA VAL A 55 9.67 12.15 28.50
C VAL A 55 9.78 13.65 28.80
N PRO A 56 9.71 14.05 30.09
CA PRO A 56 9.59 15.43 30.46
C PRO A 56 10.75 16.30 29.97
N GLY A 57 10.43 17.42 29.34
CA GLY A 57 11.39 18.40 28.83
C GLY A 57 12.12 18.05 27.55
N ALA A 58 11.91 16.85 27.01
CA ALA A 58 12.47 16.43 25.73
C ALA A 58 11.63 16.91 24.55
N ASP A 59 12.28 17.46 23.54
CA ASP A 59 11.69 17.68 22.23
C ASP A 59 11.82 16.41 21.39
N LEU A 60 10.71 15.81 21.04
CA LEU A 60 10.68 14.55 20.30
C LEU A 60 10.74 14.72 18.77
N VAL A 61 10.76 15.96 18.26
CA VAL A 61 10.98 16.25 16.84
C VAL A 61 12.44 15.98 16.48
N GLY A 62 12.68 15.46 15.28
CA GLY A 62 14.01 15.22 14.72
C GLY A 62 14.72 16.52 14.31
N SER A 63 15.21 16.59 13.08
CA SER A 63 16.03 17.70 12.56
C SER A 63 15.25 19.00 12.28
N ALA A 64 14.50 19.52 13.25
CA ALA A 64 13.67 20.75 13.16
C ALA A 64 12.47 20.67 12.19
N VAL A 65 12.21 19.52 11.61
CA VAL A 65 11.06 19.25 10.74
C VAL A 65 10.29 18.07 11.34
N GLY A 66 9.18 18.36 12.00
CA GLY A 66 8.32 17.36 12.62
C GLY A 66 7.20 16.87 11.69
N HIS A 67 5.94 17.10 12.12
CA HIS A 67 4.77 16.71 11.34
C HIS A 67 4.49 17.67 10.18
N TYR A 68 4.07 17.09 9.06
CA TYR A 68 3.55 17.85 7.92
C TYR A 68 2.67 16.97 7.01
N ILE A 69 1.93 17.63 6.10
CA ILE A 69 1.18 16.97 5.03
C ILE A 69 1.74 17.40 3.69
N GLY A 70 2.03 16.43 2.83
CA GLY A 70 2.63 16.66 1.52
C GLY A 70 1.94 15.87 0.41
N TYR A 71 2.10 16.34 -0.82
CA TYR A 71 1.57 15.70 -2.01
C TYR A 71 2.64 15.65 -3.11
N ASP A 72 2.54 14.65 -3.97
CA ASP A 72 3.45 14.35 -5.09
C ASP A 72 4.96 14.28 -4.72
N GLY A 73 5.27 14.10 -3.42
CA GLY A 73 6.64 13.95 -2.94
C GLY A 73 7.47 15.23 -2.81
N GLU A 74 7.06 16.33 -3.44
CA GLU A 74 7.84 17.57 -3.55
C GLU A 74 7.15 18.79 -2.92
N ALA A 75 5.83 18.81 -2.87
CA ALA A 75 5.05 19.91 -2.35
C ALA A 75 4.43 19.58 -0.99
N ASN A 76 4.38 20.58 -0.10
CA ASN A 76 3.76 20.49 1.21
C ASN A 76 2.66 21.52 1.35
N LEU A 77 1.61 21.19 2.11
CA LEU A 77 0.57 22.15 2.44
C LEU A 77 1.15 23.30 3.25
N LYS A 78 0.71 24.50 2.91
CA LYS A 78 1.06 25.71 3.65
C LYS A 78 -0.17 26.23 4.37
N PHE A 79 -0.15 26.14 5.68
CA PHE A 79 -1.22 26.65 6.53
C PHE A 79 -1.12 28.17 6.67
N THR A 80 -2.26 28.83 6.57
CA THR A 80 -2.38 30.29 6.67
C THR A 80 -3.04 30.74 7.98
N ASN A 81 -3.77 29.82 8.62
CA ASN A 81 -4.48 30.06 9.86
C ASN A 81 -4.79 28.72 10.56
N ALA A 82 -5.09 28.78 11.85
CA ALA A 82 -5.66 27.68 12.60
C ALA A 82 -6.84 28.16 13.45
N SER A 83 -7.88 27.36 13.56
CA SER A 83 -9.05 27.69 14.37
C SER A 83 -9.70 26.47 14.99
N ILE A 84 -10.38 26.65 16.12
CA ILE A 84 -11.23 25.61 16.70
C ILE A 84 -12.54 25.65 15.95
N VAL A 85 -12.85 24.61 15.18
CA VAL A 85 -14.05 24.51 14.34
C VAL A 85 -15.20 23.76 15.01
N ALA A 86 -14.90 22.95 16.03
CA ALA A 86 -15.90 22.29 16.86
C ALA A 86 -15.40 22.09 18.29
N LYS A 87 -16.34 22.06 19.25
CA LYS A 87 -16.09 21.73 20.65
C LYS A 87 -17.11 20.70 21.13
N GLY A 88 -16.60 19.61 21.67
CA GLY A 88 -17.39 18.64 22.44
C GLY A 88 -17.21 18.84 23.94
N THR A 89 -17.75 17.92 24.74
CA THR A 89 -17.58 17.97 26.21
C THR A 89 -16.13 17.69 26.63
N HIS A 90 -15.45 16.80 25.90
CA HIS A 90 -14.11 16.29 26.22
C HIS A 90 -13.12 16.46 25.09
N HIS A 91 -13.45 17.26 24.06
CA HIS A 91 -12.54 17.44 22.91
C HIS A 91 -12.76 18.76 22.20
N ILE A 92 -11.75 19.16 21.46
CA ILE A 92 -11.84 20.21 20.43
C ILE A 92 -11.41 19.65 19.08
N ASP A 93 -11.96 20.21 18.00
CA ASP A 93 -11.50 19.98 16.64
C ASP A 93 -10.80 21.25 16.15
N VAL A 94 -9.50 21.14 15.93
CA VAL A 94 -8.64 22.22 15.44
C VAL A 94 -8.38 21.99 13.96
N ALA A 95 -8.78 22.93 13.12
CA ALA A 95 -8.47 22.95 11.70
C ALA A 95 -7.28 23.87 11.40
N PHE A 96 -6.28 23.34 10.71
CA PHE A 96 -5.21 24.09 10.06
C PHE A 96 -5.60 24.34 8.61
N HIS A 97 -5.86 25.60 8.26
CA HIS A 97 -6.42 25.99 6.98
C HIS A 97 -5.34 26.23 5.92
N SER A 98 -5.55 25.67 4.73
CA SER A 98 -4.77 25.96 3.53
C SER A 98 -5.68 26.22 2.32
N SER A 99 -5.13 26.77 1.24
CA SER A 99 -5.89 26.95 0.00
C SER A 99 -6.28 25.64 -0.68
N LEU A 100 -5.65 24.54 -0.33
CA LEU A 100 -5.87 23.22 -0.94
C LEU A 100 -6.76 22.31 -0.10
N GLY A 101 -6.93 22.61 1.18
CA GLY A 101 -7.73 21.84 2.10
C GLY A 101 -7.29 22.04 3.55
N ASP A 102 -8.04 21.46 4.47
CA ASP A 102 -7.86 21.63 5.90
C ASP A 102 -7.39 20.33 6.57
N LEU A 103 -6.30 20.43 7.33
CA LEU A 103 -5.86 19.37 8.21
C LEU A 103 -6.44 19.57 9.60
N HIS A 104 -7.17 18.59 10.07
CA HIS A 104 -7.83 18.62 11.35
C HIS A 104 -7.10 17.77 12.41
N TRP A 105 -7.08 18.27 13.63
CA TRP A 105 -6.62 17.58 14.83
C TRP A 105 -7.74 17.59 15.87
N VAL A 106 -8.30 16.41 16.14
CA VAL A 106 -9.31 16.26 17.21
C VAL A 106 -8.61 15.80 18.47
N ILE A 107 -8.57 16.70 19.45
CA ILE A 107 -7.79 16.57 20.66
C ILE A 107 -8.72 16.35 21.84
N PHE A 108 -8.61 15.19 22.47
CA PHE A 108 -9.36 14.85 23.69
C PHE A 108 -8.54 15.22 24.94
N ASP A 109 -9.23 15.48 26.05
CA ASP A 109 -8.62 15.87 27.32
C ASP A 109 -7.76 14.77 27.94
N ASP A 110 -8.11 13.49 27.74
CA ASP A 110 -7.48 12.30 28.33
C ASP A 110 -6.70 11.42 27.33
N LEU A 111 -6.53 11.86 26.08
CA LEU A 111 -5.89 11.07 25.04
C LEU A 111 -4.42 11.47 24.85
N SER A 112 -3.51 10.52 24.99
CA SER A 112 -2.09 10.67 24.64
C SER A 112 -1.90 10.59 23.14
N GLY A 113 -2.30 11.63 22.42
CA GLY A 113 -2.34 11.71 20.96
C GLY A 113 -3.56 12.46 20.44
N ALA A 114 -3.82 12.35 19.14
CA ALA A 114 -4.97 13.02 18.51
C ALA A 114 -5.48 12.22 17.32
N TYR A 115 -6.78 12.33 17.06
CA TYR A 115 -7.30 11.93 15.77
C TYR A 115 -7.01 12.99 14.74
N GLN A 116 -6.66 12.54 13.54
CA GLN A 116 -6.42 13.44 12.42
C GLN A 116 -7.30 13.06 11.23
N TYR A 117 -7.70 14.06 10.46
CA TYR A 117 -8.32 13.88 9.16
C TYR A 117 -8.03 15.07 8.25
N PHE A 118 -8.08 14.84 6.95
CA PHE A 118 -7.88 15.89 5.96
C PHE A 118 -9.13 16.05 5.09
N VAL A 119 -9.55 17.30 4.87
CA VAL A 119 -10.69 17.66 4.02
C VAL A 119 -10.18 18.37 2.79
N ASN A 120 -10.40 17.79 1.61
CA ASN A 120 -10.02 18.39 0.34
C ASN A 120 -10.88 19.62 0.01
N SER A 121 -10.24 20.72 -0.39
CA SER A 121 -10.91 21.87 -0.99
C SER A 121 -10.58 22.00 -2.47
N ALA A 122 -9.30 21.97 -2.84
CA ALA A 122 -8.83 22.23 -4.19
C ALA A 122 -7.45 21.60 -4.49
N LEU A 123 -7.23 20.38 -3.99
CA LEU A 123 -6.02 19.63 -4.36
C LEU A 123 -5.94 19.49 -5.88
N PRO A 124 -4.76 19.65 -6.49
CA PRO A 124 -4.56 19.32 -7.90
C PRO A 124 -4.70 17.80 -8.10
N ASP A 125 -4.73 17.37 -9.35
CA ASP A 125 -4.54 15.96 -9.67
C ASP A 125 -3.20 15.50 -9.11
N LEU A 126 -3.21 14.43 -8.33
CA LEU A 126 -2.03 13.96 -7.61
C LEU A 126 -1.90 12.43 -7.61
N SER A 127 -0.68 11.98 -7.46
CA SER A 127 -0.35 10.55 -7.29
C SER A 127 -0.17 10.18 -5.82
N ILE A 128 0.28 11.10 -4.97
CA ILE A 128 0.53 10.86 -3.54
C ILE A 128 -0.08 11.97 -2.70
N LEU A 129 -0.80 11.58 -1.65
CA LEU A 129 -1.12 12.44 -0.50
C LEU A 129 -0.68 11.71 0.77
N ARG A 130 0.14 12.37 1.59
CA ARG A 130 0.68 11.76 2.81
C ARG A 130 0.78 12.76 3.95
N THR A 131 0.62 12.27 5.16
CA THR A 131 1.08 12.94 6.38
C THR A 131 2.22 12.14 7.00
N LEU A 132 3.13 12.80 7.67
CA LEU A 132 4.27 12.11 8.27
C LEU A 132 4.84 12.86 9.47
N TRP A 133 5.51 12.11 10.33
CA TRP A 133 6.37 12.59 11.39
C TRP A 133 7.84 12.33 11.06
N ARG A 134 8.69 13.28 11.40
CA ARG A 134 10.14 13.11 11.55
C ARG A 134 10.48 13.28 13.02
N LEU A 135 10.92 12.21 13.64
CA LEU A 135 11.12 12.11 15.08
C LEU A 135 12.58 11.92 15.44
N SER A 136 12.96 12.34 16.66
CA SER A 136 14.34 12.29 17.12
C SER A 136 14.87 10.85 17.19
N PRO A 137 16.03 10.55 16.58
CA PRO A 137 16.64 9.24 16.66
C PRO A 137 17.09 8.85 18.07
N ASP A 138 17.19 9.80 18.99
CA ASP A 138 17.60 9.56 20.38
C ASP A 138 16.51 8.79 21.15
N TYR A 139 15.23 9.02 20.80
CA TYR A 139 14.07 8.39 21.45
C TYR A 139 13.42 7.31 20.59
N PHE A 140 13.58 7.37 19.28
CA PHE A 140 12.92 6.47 18.31
C PHE A 140 13.95 5.66 17.54
N THR A 141 14.33 4.53 18.10
CA THR A 141 15.40 3.67 17.60
C THR A 141 14.92 2.46 16.81
N HIS A 142 13.65 2.09 16.95
CA HIS A 142 13.03 0.93 16.32
C HIS A 142 11.87 1.35 15.44
N GLY A 143 11.61 0.55 14.40
CA GLY A 143 10.41 0.61 13.58
C GLY A 143 9.58 -0.65 13.74
N ARG A 144 8.25 -0.51 13.70
CA ARG A 144 7.34 -1.66 13.76
C ARG A 144 6.25 -1.56 12.71
N THR A 145 6.08 -2.63 11.94
CA THR A 145 4.92 -2.95 11.10
C THR A 145 4.39 -4.32 11.52
N HIS A 146 3.28 -4.79 10.97
CA HIS A 146 2.83 -6.18 11.23
C HIS A 146 3.76 -7.26 10.67
N LEU A 147 4.66 -6.89 9.75
CA LEU A 147 5.61 -7.79 9.08
C LEU A 147 7.03 -7.72 9.66
N LYS A 148 7.38 -6.64 10.35
CA LYS A 148 8.73 -6.33 10.76
C LYS A 148 8.73 -5.53 12.05
N ASP A 149 9.56 -5.92 13.00
CA ASP A 149 9.75 -5.26 14.29
C ASP A 149 11.24 -5.33 14.66
N GLU A 150 11.99 -4.29 14.30
CA GLU A 150 13.44 -4.29 14.36
C GLU A 150 13.99 -2.88 14.64
N ALA A 151 15.27 -2.82 15.01
CA ALA A 151 15.99 -1.55 15.05
C ALA A 151 16.03 -0.90 13.66
N LEU A 152 15.77 0.40 13.62
CA LEU A 152 16.01 1.18 12.41
C LEU A 152 17.52 1.23 12.14
N PRO A 153 17.97 1.26 10.87
CA PRO A 153 19.38 1.33 10.53
C PRO A 153 20.11 2.46 11.26
N ASP A 154 21.33 2.20 11.72
CA ASP A 154 22.17 3.24 12.29
C ASP A 154 22.48 4.31 11.23
N PHE A 155 22.38 5.58 11.59
CA PHE A 155 22.58 6.68 10.65
C PHE A 155 24.02 6.72 10.09
N SER A 156 25.02 6.24 10.84
CA SER A 156 26.39 6.16 10.37
C SER A 156 26.55 5.26 9.16
N LEU A 157 25.73 4.20 9.03
CA LEU A 157 25.78 3.27 7.92
C LEU A 157 25.56 3.97 6.56
N TYR A 158 24.71 4.98 6.50
CA TYR A 158 24.45 5.73 5.26
C TYR A 158 25.67 6.53 4.76
N LYS A 159 26.56 6.95 5.68
CA LYS A 159 27.76 7.74 5.35
C LYS A 159 28.85 6.91 4.70
N ASP A 160 28.93 5.64 5.08
CA ASP A 160 29.98 4.71 4.65
C ASP A 160 29.52 3.75 3.53
N SER A 161 28.28 3.90 3.06
CA SER A 161 27.63 3.07 2.06
C SER A 161 27.61 3.73 0.69
N VAL A 162 27.39 2.93 -0.36
CA VAL A 162 27.19 3.40 -1.73
C VAL A 162 25.70 3.46 -2.05
N LYS A 163 25.18 4.64 -2.39
CA LYS A 163 23.80 4.76 -2.87
C LYS A 163 23.69 4.11 -4.25
N VAL A 164 22.97 3.01 -4.33
CA VAL A 164 22.85 2.18 -5.54
C VAL A 164 21.53 2.38 -6.28
N GLN A 165 20.47 2.77 -5.54
CA GLN A 165 19.14 3.10 -6.07
C GLN A 165 18.45 4.18 -5.21
N ASP A 166 17.23 4.54 -5.57
CA ASP A 166 16.38 5.44 -4.77
C ASP A 166 16.27 4.92 -3.33
N GLU A 167 16.82 5.71 -2.38
CA GLU A 167 16.83 5.41 -0.95
C GLU A 167 17.27 3.98 -0.59
N THR A 168 18.18 3.43 -1.40
CA THR A 168 18.78 2.11 -1.22
C THR A 168 20.29 2.20 -1.27
N TRP A 169 20.93 1.62 -0.27
CA TRP A 169 22.35 1.76 0.02
C TRP A 169 22.98 0.38 0.20
N GLN A 170 24.09 0.13 -0.51
CA GLN A 170 24.87 -1.09 -0.35
C GLN A 170 25.92 -0.90 0.74
N LEU A 171 25.92 -1.80 1.72
CA LEU A 171 26.89 -1.85 2.80
C LEU A 171 28.21 -2.51 2.35
N ALA A 172 29.25 -2.36 3.17
CA ALA A 172 30.57 -2.91 2.87
C ALA A 172 30.60 -4.46 2.80
N ASP A 173 29.67 -5.14 3.45
CA ASP A 173 29.51 -6.59 3.42
C ASP A 173 28.67 -7.08 2.22
N GLY A 174 28.22 -6.16 1.36
CA GLY A 174 27.39 -6.46 0.19
C GLY A 174 25.90 -6.51 0.45
N SER A 175 25.46 -6.41 1.71
CA SER A 175 24.04 -6.31 2.06
C SER A 175 23.47 -4.92 1.76
N TYR A 176 22.15 -4.75 1.91
CA TYR A 176 21.47 -3.50 1.58
C TYR A 176 20.63 -3.00 2.75
N ILE A 177 20.56 -1.67 2.85
CA ILE A 177 19.57 -0.96 3.65
C ILE A 177 18.71 -0.09 2.75
N THR A 178 17.39 -0.12 2.95
CA THR A 178 16.44 0.66 2.18
C THR A 178 15.18 0.96 2.99
N LYS A 179 14.59 2.13 2.73
CA LYS A 179 13.28 2.47 3.31
C LYS A 179 12.17 1.53 2.84
N TYR A 180 12.34 0.90 1.67
CA TYR A 180 11.31 0.08 1.05
C TYR A 180 11.12 -1.29 1.72
N ASP A 181 12.10 -1.77 2.48
CA ASP A 181 11.95 -3.00 3.30
C ASP A 181 10.98 -2.84 4.47
N TRP A 182 10.53 -1.61 4.76
CA TRP A 182 9.55 -1.28 5.78
C TRP A 182 8.15 -1.04 5.23
N SER A 183 7.91 -1.42 3.97
CA SER A 183 6.57 -1.36 3.40
C SER A 183 5.68 -2.47 3.93
N ASN A 184 4.38 -2.27 3.85
CA ASN A 184 3.40 -3.30 4.17
C ASN A 184 2.14 -3.18 3.28
N ALA A 185 1.37 -4.25 3.21
CA ALA A 185 0.09 -4.24 2.53
C ALA A 185 -0.93 -3.41 3.33
N VAL A 186 -1.62 -2.47 2.66
CA VAL A 186 -2.55 -1.53 3.31
C VAL A 186 -3.70 -2.25 4.00
N ARG A 187 -4.20 -3.34 3.40
CA ARG A 187 -5.38 -4.06 3.90
C ARG A 187 -5.08 -5.07 5.01
N ASP A 188 -3.82 -5.51 5.11
CA ASP A 188 -3.40 -6.53 6.07
C ASP A 188 -2.80 -5.91 7.34
N ARG A 189 -2.46 -4.63 7.32
CA ARG A 189 -1.80 -3.96 8.45
C ARG A 189 -2.70 -3.83 9.66
N ASP A 190 -2.08 -3.90 10.84
CA ASP A 190 -2.73 -3.63 12.12
C ASP A 190 -2.49 -2.17 12.58
N PHE A 191 -1.33 -1.89 13.11
CA PHE A 191 -0.81 -0.57 13.43
C PHE A 191 0.68 -0.54 13.11
N TYR A 192 1.26 0.64 13.00
CA TYR A 192 2.68 0.78 12.75
C TYR A 192 3.19 2.12 13.31
N GLY A 193 4.50 2.17 13.53
CA GLY A 193 5.13 3.36 14.06
C GLY A 193 6.60 3.15 14.37
N VAL A 194 7.16 4.15 15.04
CA VAL A 194 8.54 4.15 15.53
C VAL A 194 8.55 4.26 17.04
N TYR A 195 9.51 3.59 17.69
CA TYR A 195 9.56 3.56 19.15
C TYR A 195 10.98 3.34 19.66
N GLY A 196 11.17 3.52 20.96
CA GLY A 196 12.34 3.18 21.72
C GLY A 196 11.97 2.79 23.13
N SER A 197 12.92 2.86 24.07
CA SER A 197 12.72 2.45 25.45
C SER A 197 11.87 3.41 26.29
N GLU A 198 11.70 4.65 25.85
CA GLU A 198 11.03 5.71 26.61
C GLU A 198 9.82 6.31 25.89
N ALA A 199 9.78 6.24 24.56
CA ALA A 199 8.72 6.82 23.75
C ALA A 199 8.34 5.92 22.57
N GLY A 200 7.07 5.97 22.16
CA GLY A 200 6.53 5.37 20.94
C GLY A 200 5.53 6.32 20.27
N SER A 201 5.60 6.40 18.96
CA SER A 201 4.69 7.16 18.11
C SER A 201 4.05 6.22 17.10
N TRP A 202 2.72 6.19 17.04
CA TRP A 202 1.98 5.12 16.37
C TRP A 202 0.85 5.66 15.49
N TRP A 203 0.66 5.05 14.32
CA TRP A 203 -0.53 5.20 13.52
C TRP A 203 -1.49 4.02 13.74
N ILE A 204 -2.72 4.31 14.17
CA ILE A 204 -3.78 3.34 14.38
C ILE A 204 -4.94 3.69 13.43
N HIS A 205 -5.33 2.73 12.59
CA HIS A 205 -6.35 2.89 11.59
C HIS A 205 -7.48 1.88 11.83
N PRO A 206 -8.61 2.28 12.44
CA PRO A 206 -9.75 1.38 12.60
C PRO A 206 -10.46 1.08 11.28
N SER A 207 -10.26 1.93 10.27
CA SER A 207 -10.75 1.72 8.91
C SER A 207 -9.69 2.11 7.90
N THR A 208 -9.69 1.44 6.76
CA THR A 208 -8.84 1.74 5.60
C THR A 208 -9.64 2.29 4.42
N GLU A 209 -10.90 2.68 4.65
CA GLU A 209 -11.84 3.07 3.59
C GLU A 209 -11.40 4.27 2.74
N TYR A 210 -10.52 5.12 3.22
CA TYR A 210 -10.02 6.29 2.51
C TYR A 210 -8.70 6.03 1.74
N TYR A 211 -8.12 4.84 1.85
CA TYR A 211 -6.94 4.45 1.06
C TYR A 211 -7.37 3.86 -0.28
N ASN A 212 -6.83 4.39 -1.36
CA ASN A 212 -7.06 3.90 -2.72
C ASN A 212 -6.31 2.58 -2.99
N SER A 213 -6.57 1.56 -2.20
CA SER A 213 -5.83 0.29 -2.22
C SER A 213 -6.74 -0.87 -2.52
N ASP A 214 -6.29 -1.76 -3.41
CA ASP A 214 -6.84 -3.10 -3.55
C ASP A 214 -6.32 -4.06 -2.45
N HIS A 215 -6.53 -5.36 -2.60
CA HIS A 215 -6.12 -6.38 -1.63
C HIS A 215 -4.60 -6.52 -1.49
N TYR A 216 -3.82 -6.11 -2.49
CA TYR A 216 -2.40 -6.39 -2.60
C TYR A 216 -1.52 -5.14 -2.53
N SER A 217 -2.14 -3.97 -2.54
CA SER A 217 -1.42 -2.71 -2.55
C SER A 217 -0.60 -2.52 -1.28
N GLN A 218 0.68 -2.34 -1.47
CA GLN A 218 1.62 -2.03 -0.41
C GLN A 218 1.91 -0.52 -0.36
N THR A 219 2.31 -0.04 0.79
CA THR A 219 2.66 1.35 1.04
C THR A 219 3.89 1.46 1.94
N LEU A 220 4.60 2.56 1.81
CA LEU A 220 5.71 2.91 2.68
C LEU A 220 5.16 3.38 4.04
N THR A 221 5.80 2.96 5.14
CA THR A 221 5.32 3.23 6.51
C THR A 221 6.34 3.88 7.41
N VAL A 222 7.42 3.21 7.72
CA VAL A 222 8.48 3.71 8.61
C VAL A 222 9.85 3.52 7.98
N HIS A 223 10.81 4.35 8.35
CA HIS A 223 12.21 4.19 7.95
C HIS A 223 13.13 5.13 8.74
N ARG A 224 14.44 4.92 8.61
CA ARG A 224 15.46 5.90 8.95
C ARG A 224 15.65 6.85 7.75
N GLU A 225 15.64 8.15 7.98
CA GLU A 225 15.95 9.14 6.95
C GLU A 225 17.46 9.16 6.68
N SER A 226 17.85 8.94 5.45
CA SER A 226 19.26 8.82 5.06
C SER A 226 20.06 10.12 5.14
N SER A 227 19.38 11.26 5.06
CA SER A 227 20.01 12.59 5.05
C SER A 227 20.12 13.23 6.42
N THR A 228 19.22 12.95 7.36
CA THR A 228 19.14 13.61 8.66
C THR A 228 19.24 12.66 9.84
N GLY A 229 19.03 11.36 9.62
CA GLY A 229 19.00 10.36 10.68
C GLY A 229 17.67 10.27 11.43
N ASP A 230 16.67 11.08 11.08
CA ASP A 230 15.36 11.07 11.74
C ASP A 230 14.69 9.69 11.62
N ALA A 231 13.95 9.30 12.64
CA ALA A 231 12.99 8.21 12.57
C ALA A 231 11.72 8.74 11.90
N VAL A 232 11.42 8.23 10.71
CA VAL A 232 10.29 8.69 9.90
C VAL A 232 9.14 7.71 9.98
N GLN A 233 7.94 8.26 10.16
CA GLN A 233 6.68 7.54 10.21
C GLN A 233 5.71 8.17 9.21
N LEU A 234 5.31 7.44 8.18
CA LEU A 234 4.46 7.93 7.10
C LEU A 234 3.04 7.34 7.18
N ASN A 235 2.07 8.17 6.84
CA ASN A 235 0.70 7.76 6.57
C ASN A 235 0.33 8.22 5.14
N VAL A 236 0.53 7.35 4.17
CA VAL A 236 0.26 7.63 2.75
C VAL A 236 -1.18 7.26 2.45
N VAL A 237 -2.06 8.24 2.45
CA VAL A 237 -3.52 8.06 2.35
C VAL A 237 -4.04 8.00 0.91
N GLN A 238 -3.26 8.48 -0.04
CA GLN A 238 -3.43 8.31 -1.49
C GLN A 238 -2.07 7.92 -2.06
N ASP A 239 -1.98 6.80 -2.76
CA ASP A 239 -0.74 6.33 -3.37
C ASP A 239 -1.00 5.61 -4.68
N THR A 240 -0.43 6.13 -5.75
CA THR A 240 -0.40 5.49 -7.06
C THR A 240 1.02 5.45 -7.65
N SER A 241 2.06 5.64 -6.84
CA SER A 241 3.42 5.81 -7.39
C SER A 241 4.56 5.10 -6.65
N HIS A 242 4.48 4.82 -5.35
CA HIS A 242 5.60 4.18 -4.63
C HIS A 242 5.85 2.75 -5.08
N PHE A 243 4.79 1.97 -5.26
CA PHE A 243 4.84 0.56 -5.67
C PHE A 243 3.94 0.29 -6.88
N ARG A 244 3.67 1.32 -7.69
CA ARG A 244 2.78 1.29 -8.85
C ARG A 244 3.26 2.26 -9.90
N VAL A 245 2.67 2.16 -11.09
CA VAL A 245 2.85 3.16 -12.15
C VAL A 245 2.30 4.50 -11.69
N GLY A 246 3.13 5.51 -11.61
CA GLY A 246 2.76 6.84 -11.15
C GLY A 246 1.68 7.46 -12.05
N GLN A 247 0.45 7.47 -11.58
CA GLN A 247 -0.68 8.12 -12.26
C GLN A 247 -1.33 9.13 -11.34
N LYS A 248 -1.51 10.34 -11.84
CA LYS A 248 -2.27 11.37 -11.12
C LYS A 248 -3.76 11.11 -11.26
N THR A 249 -4.47 11.31 -10.16
CA THR A 249 -5.92 11.16 -10.06
C THR A 249 -6.56 12.39 -9.47
N THR A 250 -7.73 12.76 -9.99
CA THR A 250 -8.53 13.87 -9.47
C THR A 250 -9.16 13.48 -8.15
N GLN A 251 -9.07 14.37 -7.17
CA GLN A 251 -9.68 14.19 -5.86
C GLN A 251 -10.89 15.11 -5.71
N PRO A 252 -12.09 14.60 -5.44
CA PRO A 252 -13.29 15.43 -5.30
C PRO A 252 -13.17 16.43 -4.15
N ALA A 253 -13.61 17.66 -4.35
CA ALA A 253 -13.77 18.63 -3.27
C ALA A 253 -14.72 18.08 -2.20
N GLY A 254 -14.39 18.29 -0.93
CA GLY A 254 -15.12 17.74 0.21
C GLY A 254 -14.77 16.29 0.55
N LYS A 255 -13.92 15.60 -0.21
CA LYS A 255 -13.43 14.26 0.18
C LYS A 255 -12.68 14.34 1.51
N VAL A 256 -12.96 13.40 2.39
CA VAL A 256 -12.36 13.30 3.72
C VAL A 256 -11.50 12.05 3.82
N TRP A 257 -10.20 12.22 4.02
CA TRP A 257 -9.32 11.13 4.41
C TRP A 257 -9.25 11.08 5.93
N GLY A 258 -9.52 9.93 6.51
CA GLY A 258 -9.59 9.71 7.95
C GLY A 258 -11.01 9.56 8.48
N PRO A 259 -11.18 9.65 9.82
CA PRO A 259 -10.14 9.87 10.83
C PRO A 259 -9.22 8.67 11.05
N TRP A 260 -7.98 8.93 11.43
CA TRP A 260 -7.02 7.97 11.99
C TRP A 260 -6.51 8.50 13.32
N LEU A 261 -6.04 7.61 14.19
CA LEU A 261 -5.43 7.99 15.48
C LEU A 261 -3.91 8.04 15.35
N TRP A 262 -3.29 9.16 15.68
CA TRP A 262 -1.91 9.28 16.08
C TRP A 262 -1.83 9.15 17.60
N TYR A 263 -1.02 8.19 18.09
CA TYR A 263 -0.97 7.81 19.50
C TYR A 263 0.45 7.80 20.02
N LEU A 264 0.66 8.34 21.22
CA LEU A 264 1.93 8.37 21.94
C LEU A 264 1.87 7.48 23.18
N ASN A 265 2.93 6.71 23.42
CA ASN A 265 3.11 5.93 24.64
C ASN A 265 4.59 5.74 24.99
N ASN A 266 4.90 4.94 25.99
CA ASN A 266 6.26 4.64 26.44
C ASN A 266 6.99 3.56 25.61
N GLY A 267 6.61 3.33 24.36
CA GLY A 267 7.19 2.29 23.48
C GLY A 267 6.54 0.92 23.63
N SER A 268 5.51 0.76 24.46
CA SER A 268 4.82 -0.51 24.68
C SER A 268 3.94 -0.91 23.50
N ILE A 269 4.33 -1.96 22.77
CA ILE A 269 3.56 -2.55 21.66
C ILE A 269 2.23 -3.15 22.17
N ALA A 270 2.25 -3.77 23.35
CA ALA A 270 1.05 -4.36 23.95
C ALA A 270 -0.03 -3.31 24.26
N ASP A 271 0.39 -2.13 24.72
CA ASP A 271 -0.51 -1.00 24.96
C ASP A 271 -1.14 -0.50 23.65
N VAL A 272 -0.37 -0.33 22.58
CA VAL A 272 -0.88 0.06 21.26
C VAL A 272 -1.85 -0.98 20.71
N GLN A 273 -1.56 -2.27 20.90
CA GLN A 273 -2.45 -3.34 20.48
C GLN A 273 -3.80 -3.28 21.21
N GLN A 274 -3.78 -3.03 22.52
CA GLN A 274 -4.98 -2.81 23.30
C GLN A 274 -5.75 -1.58 22.80
N LYS A 275 -5.05 -0.46 22.62
CA LYS A 275 -5.63 0.80 22.11
C LYS A 275 -6.31 0.57 20.75
N ARG A 276 -5.66 -0.16 19.85
CA ARG A 276 -6.26 -0.52 18.56
C ARG A 276 -7.56 -1.33 18.72
N GLN A 277 -7.62 -2.27 19.65
CA GLN A 277 -8.85 -3.04 19.90
C GLN A 277 -9.98 -2.15 20.42
N GLU A 278 -9.68 -1.12 21.19
CA GLU A 278 -10.63 -0.11 21.63
C GLU A 278 -11.14 0.72 20.45
N GLU A 279 -10.23 1.20 19.58
CA GLU A 279 -10.57 1.98 18.41
C GLU A 279 -11.48 1.21 17.43
N LEU A 280 -11.21 -0.07 17.21
CA LEU A 280 -12.06 -0.94 16.37
C LEU A 280 -13.48 -1.07 16.90
N LYS A 281 -13.70 -1.04 18.23
CA LYS A 281 -15.05 -1.08 18.84
C LYS A 281 -15.79 0.25 18.71
N HIS A 282 -15.04 1.35 18.62
CA HIS A 282 -15.63 2.70 18.53
C HIS A 282 -15.87 3.17 17.08
N PHE A 283 -15.36 2.43 16.10
CA PHE A 283 -15.60 2.75 14.68
C PHE A 283 -16.99 2.28 14.23
N PRO A 284 -17.77 3.11 13.47
CA PRO A 284 -17.51 4.51 13.09
C PRO A 284 -17.68 5.48 14.27
N TYR A 285 -16.82 6.49 14.34
CA TYR A 285 -16.75 7.40 15.47
C TYR A 285 -17.99 8.29 15.64
N ASN A 286 -18.63 8.23 16.79
CA ASN A 286 -19.82 9.02 17.13
C ASN A 286 -19.50 10.52 17.30
N TRP A 287 -18.31 10.85 17.77
CA TRP A 287 -17.88 12.23 17.97
C TRP A 287 -17.63 12.97 16.66
N PHE A 288 -17.30 12.28 15.57
CA PHE A 288 -17.03 12.91 14.28
C PHE A 288 -18.35 13.33 13.63
N SER A 289 -18.63 14.64 13.63
CA SER A 289 -19.94 15.20 13.24
C SER A 289 -20.15 15.31 11.72
N ASN A 290 -19.18 14.92 10.88
CA ASN A 290 -19.30 14.98 9.44
C ASN A 290 -20.48 14.13 8.92
N THR A 291 -21.44 14.76 8.25
CA THR A 291 -22.68 14.11 7.80
C THR A 291 -22.41 13.00 6.76
N ALA A 292 -21.47 13.21 5.84
CA ALA A 292 -21.12 12.21 4.84
C ALA A 292 -20.45 10.98 5.48
N TYR A 293 -19.61 11.19 6.49
CA TYR A 293 -19.00 10.11 7.26
C TYR A 293 -20.04 9.25 8.01
N LYS A 294 -21.04 9.89 8.61
CA LYS A 294 -22.09 9.19 9.37
C LYS A 294 -23.15 8.52 8.49
N SER A 295 -23.24 8.91 7.22
CA SER A 295 -24.22 8.35 6.30
C SER A 295 -23.67 7.05 5.72
N ARG A 296 -24.12 5.91 6.27
CA ARG A 296 -23.62 4.59 5.91
C ARG A 296 -24.75 3.61 5.59
N GLY A 297 -24.41 2.61 4.78
CA GLY A 297 -25.25 1.48 4.45
C GLY A 297 -24.42 0.26 4.15
N GLY A 298 -25.01 -0.76 3.56
CA GLY A 298 -24.30 -1.98 3.19
C GLY A 298 -24.63 -2.46 1.78
N VAL A 299 -23.85 -3.42 1.30
CA VAL A 299 -24.14 -4.16 0.07
C VAL A 299 -23.71 -5.61 0.23
N GLN A 300 -24.49 -6.53 -0.31
CA GLN A 300 -24.20 -7.96 -0.34
C GLN A 300 -24.60 -8.58 -1.67
N GLY A 301 -23.98 -9.70 -2.00
CA GLY A 301 -24.30 -10.47 -3.20
C GLY A 301 -23.67 -11.86 -3.20
N THR A 302 -23.88 -12.58 -4.28
CA THR A 302 -23.29 -13.90 -4.50
C THR A 302 -22.71 -13.97 -5.90
N LEU A 303 -21.42 -14.30 -6.03
CA LEU A 303 -20.72 -14.48 -7.30
C LEU A 303 -20.73 -15.96 -7.71
N ARG A 304 -21.11 -16.22 -8.95
CA ARG A 304 -20.95 -17.51 -9.64
C ARG A 304 -20.25 -17.31 -10.96
N LEU A 305 -19.39 -18.24 -11.31
CA LEU A 305 -18.78 -18.29 -12.63
C LEU A 305 -19.80 -18.75 -13.68
N SER A 306 -19.66 -18.30 -14.91
CA SER A 306 -20.56 -18.68 -16.02
C SER A 306 -20.49 -20.18 -16.34
N ASP A 307 -19.41 -20.87 -15.98
CA ASP A 307 -19.25 -22.33 -16.07
C ASP A 307 -19.96 -23.11 -14.95
N GLY A 308 -20.68 -22.41 -14.06
CA GLY A 308 -21.45 -22.98 -12.96
C GLY A 308 -20.68 -23.16 -11.64
N ARG A 309 -19.35 -22.96 -11.62
CA ARG A 309 -18.57 -23.01 -10.38
C ARG A 309 -18.95 -21.87 -9.43
N ILE A 310 -18.75 -22.10 -8.14
CA ILE A 310 -18.88 -21.05 -7.10
C ILE A 310 -17.59 -20.24 -7.08
N ALA A 311 -17.70 -18.91 -7.14
CA ALA A 311 -16.58 -18.01 -6.94
C ALA A 311 -16.18 -17.95 -5.45
N SER A 312 -15.58 -19.03 -4.95
CA SER A 312 -15.15 -19.19 -3.55
C SER A 312 -13.81 -18.51 -3.32
N ASN A 313 -13.71 -17.72 -2.24
CA ASN A 313 -12.50 -16.96 -1.89
C ASN A 313 -12.04 -15.95 -2.97
N ALA A 314 -12.97 -15.44 -3.77
CA ALA A 314 -12.67 -14.38 -4.72
C ALA A 314 -12.37 -13.07 -3.98
N ALA A 315 -11.39 -12.33 -4.43
CA ALA A 315 -11.10 -10.98 -3.96
C ALA A 315 -12.16 -10.01 -4.51
N VAL A 316 -12.92 -9.36 -3.62
CA VAL A 316 -13.99 -8.42 -3.98
C VAL A 316 -13.65 -7.03 -3.50
N TYR A 317 -13.75 -6.05 -4.39
CA TYR A 317 -13.40 -4.66 -4.15
C TYR A 317 -14.56 -3.75 -4.55
N LEU A 318 -14.83 -2.76 -3.71
CA LEU A 318 -15.80 -1.70 -3.95
C LEU A 318 -15.04 -0.37 -3.99
N GLY A 319 -15.16 0.37 -5.10
CA GLY A 319 -14.36 1.58 -5.33
C GLY A 319 -15.01 2.58 -6.29
N ASP A 320 -14.21 3.22 -7.14
CA ASP A 320 -14.68 4.25 -8.06
C ASP A 320 -15.76 3.71 -8.99
N THR A 321 -16.74 4.57 -9.33
CA THR A 321 -17.90 4.22 -10.14
C THR A 321 -17.53 3.78 -11.57
N ASP A 322 -16.46 4.37 -12.11
CA ASP A 322 -15.92 4.00 -13.43
C ASP A 322 -15.12 2.70 -13.32
N THR A 323 -15.75 1.60 -13.75
CA THR A 323 -15.15 0.28 -13.68
C THR A 323 -14.10 0.00 -14.77
N THR A 324 -13.83 0.94 -15.65
CA THR A 324 -12.70 0.87 -16.59
C THR A 324 -11.38 1.26 -15.92
N ILE A 325 -11.44 2.00 -14.81
CA ILE A 325 -10.27 2.39 -14.02
C ILE A 325 -9.91 1.24 -13.08
N ARG A 326 -8.67 0.77 -13.18
CA ARG A 326 -8.16 -0.31 -12.32
C ARG A 326 -8.16 0.11 -10.84
N PRO A 327 -8.48 -0.80 -9.90
CA PRO A 327 -8.47 -0.51 -8.46
C PRO A 327 -7.19 0.16 -7.96
N SER A 328 -6.02 -0.23 -8.49
CA SER A 328 -4.72 0.28 -8.07
C SER A 328 -4.45 1.76 -8.37
N ILE A 329 -5.23 2.39 -9.26
CA ILE A 329 -5.03 3.78 -9.68
C ILE A 329 -6.28 4.65 -9.49
N GLN A 330 -7.24 4.21 -8.69
CA GLN A 330 -8.43 4.98 -8.35
C GLN A 330 -8.13 6.11 -7.35
N GLY A 331 -9.00 7.11 -7.29
CA GLY A 331 -8.79 8.27 -6.42
C GLY A 331 -10.07 8.98 -5.97
N SER A 332 -11.20 8.78 -6.64
CA SER A 332 -12.36 9.65 -6.49
C SER A 332 -13.36 9.24 -5.40
N ASN A 333 -13.29 8.02 -4.87
CA ASN A 333 -14.28 7.48 -3.94
C ASN A 333 -13.66 7.02 -2.61
N TYR A 334 -14.40 6.19 -1.88
CA TYR A 334 -13.94 5.38 -0.76
C TYR A 334 -13.85 3.93 -1.19
N TYR A 335 -13.05 3.11 -0.47
CA TYR A 335 -12.59 1.82 -0.96
C TYR A 335 -12.73 0.75 0.11
N TYR A 336 -13.34 -0.36 -0.28
CA TYR A 336 -13.59 -1.48 0.62
C TYR A 336 -13.17 -2.78 -0.03
N THR A 337 -12.61 -3.69 0.76
CA THR A 337 -12.18 -5.02 0.32
C THR A 337 -12.81 -6.09 1.18
N THR A 338 -13.18 -7.19 0.57
CA THR A 338 -13.63 -8.41 1.24
C THR A 338 -13.30 -9.63 0.37
N TYR A 339 -13.55 -10.81 0.88
CA TYR A 339 -13.48 -12.05 0.11
C TYR A 339 -14.83 -12.74 0.11
N THR A 340 -15.14 -13.45 -0.97
CA THR A 340 -16.30 -14.33 -0.97
C THR A 340 -16.07 -15.54 -0.07
N ASN A 341 -17.12 -16.01 0.58
CA ASN A 341 -17.08 -17.27 1.33
C ASN A 341 -17.20 -18.50 0.41
N ASP A 342 -17.21 -19.70 0.99
CA ASP A 342 -17.33 -20.99 0.26
C ASP A 342 -18.62 -21.14 -0.59
N LYS A 343 -19.60 -20.27 -0.39
CA LYS A 343 -20.86 -20.21 -1.17
C LYS A 343 -20.84 -19.09 -2.19
N GLY A 344 -19.71 -18.41 -2.38
CA GLY A 344 -19.56 -17.26 -3.26
C GLY A 344 -20.20 -15.98 -2.75
N ARG A 345 -20.60 -15.92 -1.47
CA ARG A 345 -21.26 -14.73 -0.88
C ARG A 345 -20.22 -13.75 -0.39
N PHE A 346 -20.50 -12.47 -0.60
CA PHE A 346 -19.76 -11.34 -0.05
C PHE A 346 -20.72 -10.34 0.61
N SER A 347 -20.19 -9.56 1.55
CA SER A 347 -20.85 -8.39 2.13
C SER A 347 -19.85 -7.29 2.45
N PHE A 348 -20.34 -6.06 2.37
CA PHE A 348 -19.70 -4.87 2.91
C PHE A 348 -20.69 -4.18 3.82
N ASP A 349 -20.30 -3.96 5.05
CA ASP A 349 -21.05 -3.24 6.04
C ASP A 349 -20.41 -1.86 6.28
N ASP A 350 -21.14 -0.92 6.84
CA ASP A 350 -20.67 0.43 7.17
C ASP A 350 -20.03 1.22 6.00
N VAL A 351 -20.49 0.95 4.78
CA VAL A 351 -20.05 1.66 3.57
C VAL A 351 -20.64 3.07 3.55
N ARG A 352 -19.84 4.09 3.34
CA ARG A 352 -20.33 5.47 3.13
C ARG A 352 -21.30 5.51 1.97
N THR A 353 -22.39 6.27 2.11
CA THR A 353 -23.39 6.40 1.03
C THR A 353 -22.79 7.04 -0.20
N GLY A 354 -23.15 6.53 -1.36
CA GLY A 354 -22.62 6.99 -2.65
C GLY A 354 -22.89 5.99 -3.77
N SER A 355 -22.29 6.23 -4.92
CA SER A 355 -22.33 5.33 -6.06
C SER A 355 -20.94 4.73 -6.26
N TYR A 356 -20.88 3.43 -6.43
CA TYR A 356 -19.64 2.65 -6.49
C TYR A 356 -19.58 1.74 -7.72
N GLY A 357 -18.39 1.33 -8.08
CA GLY A 357 -18.10 0.17 -8.91
C GLY A 357 -17.74 -1.03 -8.04
N LEU A 358 -18.25 -2.19 -8.38
CA LEU A 358 -17.92 -3.47 -7.78
C LEU A 358 -17.00 -4.23 -8.72
N TYR A 359 -15.92 -4.77 -8.16
CA TYR A 359 -14.90 -5.54 -8.88
C TYR A 359 -14.68 -6.87 -8.15
N ALA A 360 -14.41 -7.93 -8.90
CA ALA A 360 -13.89 -9.14 -8.33
C ALA A 360 -12.82 -9.76 -9.23
N SER A 361 -11.88 -10.45 -8.59
CA SER A 361 -10.83 -11.20 -9.28
C SER A 361 -10.52 -12.49 -8.52
N SER A 362 -9.85 -13.39 -9.17
CA SER A 362 -9.31 -14.58 -8.53
C SER A 362 -8.37 -14.19 -7.38
N ASN A 363 -8.37 -15.02 -6.34
CA ASN A 363 -7.41 -15.02 -5.25
C ASN A 363 -6.76 -16.42 -5.13
N GLY A 364 -6.57 -17.08 -6.28
CA GLY A 364 -6.03 -18.43 -6.32
C GLY A 364 -6.99 -19.53 -5.83
N GLY A 365 -6.46 -20.61 -5.31
CA GLY A 365 -7.23 -21.73 -4.79
C GLY A 365 -8.16 -22.35 -5.85
N LYS A 366 -9.46 -22.42 -5.58
CA LYS A 366 -10.45 -22.97 -6.53
C LYS A 366 -10.65 -22.08 -7.77
N LEU A 367 -10.12 -20.87 -7.75
CA LEU A 367 -10.17 -19.92 -8.86
C LEU A 367 -8.80 -19.71 -9.51
N ALA A 368 -7.81 -20.53 -9.19
CA ALA A 368 -6.43 -20.38 -9.66
C ALA A 368 -6.29 -20.33 -11.20
N ASP A 369 -7.29 -20.78 -11.92
CA ASP A 369 -7.40 -20.80 -13.38
C ASP A 369 -8.22 -19.63 -13.96
N VAL A 370 -8.84 -18.83 -13.11
CA VAL A 370 -9.74 -17.76 -13.57
C VAL A 370 -8.96 -16.47 -13.76
N TYR A 371 -8.62 -16.15 -15.00
CA TYR A 371 -7.88 -14.94 -15.35
C TYR A 371 -8.75 -13.76 -15.82
N THR A 372 -10.05 -13.95 -15.91
CA THR A 372 -11.01 -12.86 -16.16
C THR A 372 -11.29 -12.08 -14.86
N ASN A 373 -11.85 -10.89 -14.99
CA ASN A 373 -12.28 -10.10 -13.85
C ASN A 373 -13.79 -9.84 -13.95
N PHE A 374 -14.47 -9.78 -12.81
CA PHE A 374 -15.85 -9.33 -12.73
C PHE A 374 -15.89 -7.81 -12.46
N THR A 375 -16.78 -7.09 -13.13
CA THR A 375 -17.05 -5.69 -12.86
C THR A 375 -18.54 -5.39 -12.94
N GLN A 376 -19.02 -4.51 -12.07
CA GLN A 376 -20.39 -3.99 -12.13
C GLN A 376 -20.39 -2.52 -11.69
N SER A 377 -20.82 -1.61 -12.55
CA SER A 377 -21.01 -0.20 -12.21
C SER A 377 -22.36 0.06 -11.54
N GLY A 378 -22.55 1.26 -10.98
CA GLY A 378 -23.85 1.72 -10.49
C GLY A 378 -24.33 1.08 -9.19
N VAL A 379 -23.44 0.57 -8.34
CA VAL A 379 -23.78 0.06 -7.01
C VAL A 379 -24.07 1.24 -6.10
N LYS A 380 -25.35 1.50 -5.84
CA LYS A 380 -25.82 2.66 -5.06
C LYS A 380 -26.06 2.30 -3.60
N ILE A 381 -25.21 2.79 -2.72
CA ILE A 381 -25.33 2.63 -1.27
C ILE A 381 -26.23 3.73 -0.70
N THR A 382 -27.26 3.32 0.04
CA THR A 382 -28.25 4.21 0.65
C THR A 382 -28.16 4.09 2.16
N LYS A 383 -28.32 5.20 2.85
CA LYS A 383 -28.25 5.28 4.31
C LYS A 383 -29.18 4.27 4.99
N ASP A 384 -28.66 3.58 6.01
CA ASP A 384 -29.35 2.62 6.88
C ASP A 384 -30.03 1.45 6.11
N LYS A 385 -29.53 1.14 4.89
CA LYS A 385 -30.04 0.03 4.06
C LYS A 385 -28.89 -0.84 3.56
N THR A 386 -29.15 -2.15 3.49
CA THR A 386 -28.29 -3.10 2.81
C THR A 386 -28.87 -3.41 1.43
N LEU A 387 -28.11 -3.05 0.38
CA LEU A 387 -28.45 -3.39 -1.00
C LEU A 387 -28.14 -4.87 -1.23
N ASN A 388 -29.14 -5.63 -1.67
CA ASN A 388 -28.92 -7.02 -2.07
C ASN A 388 -28.86 -7.09 -3.60
N LEU A 389 -27.69 -7.44 -4.14
CA LEU A 389 -27.44 -7.59 -5.57
C LEU A 389 -27.90 -8.95 -6.11
N GLY A 390 -28.32 -9.89 -5.24
CA GLY A 390 -28.69 -11.23 -5.66
C GLY A 390 -27.50 -12.06 -6.14
N GLN A 391 -27.74 -12.92 -7.15
CA GLN A 391 -26.70 -13.72 -7.79
C GLN A 391 -26.17 -12.98 -9.02
N LEU A 392 -24.85 -12.85 -9.09
CA LEU A 392 -24.11 -12.19 -10.14
C LEU A 392 -23.32 -13.24 -10.93
N SER A 393 -23.37 -13.15 -12.26
CA SER A 393 -22.60 -14.03 -13.16
C SER A 393 -21.25 -13.40 -13.48
N TRP A 394 -20.19 -14.13 -13.22
CA TRP A 394 -18.82 -13.77 -13.58
C TRP A 394 -18.41 -14.59 -14.80
N GLU A 395 -18.28 -13.93 -15.94
CA GLU A 395 -17.91 -14.58 -17.19
C GLU A 395 -16.46 -15.07 -17.15
N VAL A 396 -16.29 -16.36 -17.37
CA VAL A 396 -14.97 -17.00 -17.54
C VAL A 396 -14.73 -17.34 -18.99
N SER A 397 -13.46 -17.52 -19.35
CA SER A 397 -13.09 -17.90 -20.71
C SER A 397 -13.61 -19.30 -21.05
N ASP A 398 -14.09 -19.44 -22.27
CA ASP A 398 -14.53 -20.72 -22.84
C ASP A 398 -13.28 -21.45 -23.36
N VAL A 399 -12.70 -22.30 -22.51
CA VAL A 399 -11.55 -23.14 -22.84
C VAL A 399 -11.94 -24.60 -22.74
N SER A 400 -11.49 -25.41 -23.71
CA SER A 400 -11.91 -26.80 -23.78
C SER A 400 -11.18 -27.67 -22.75
N LYS A 401 -9.87 -27.49 -22.61
CA LYS A 401 -9.05 -28.32 -21.70
C LYS A 401 -7.74 -27.64 -21.33
N ARG A 402 -7.45 -27.52 -20.03
CA ARG A 402 -6.14 -27.11 -19.56
C ARG A 402 -5.12 -28.21 -19.80
N ILE A 403 -3.96 -27.82 -20.36
CA ILE A 403 -2.81 -28.71 -20.56
C ILE A 403 -1.96 -28.68 -19.28
N TRP A 404 -1.53 -27.46 -18.89
CA TRP A 404 -0.78 -27.25 -17.64
C TRP A 404 -0.94 -25.81 -17.13
N GLN A 405 -0.53 -25.60 -15.88
CA GLN A 405 -0.45 -24.30 -15.24
C GLN A 405 0.75 -24.27 -14.29
N VAL A 406 1.46 -23.14 -14.27
CA VAL A 406 2.50 -22.78 -13.29
C VAL A 406 2.00 -21.57 -12.52
N GLY A 407 2.05 -21.64 -11.20
CA GLY A 407 1.50 -20.63 -10.31
C GLY A 407 -0.03 -20.66 -10.22
N ALA A 408 -0.59 -19.73 -9.46
CA ALA A 408 -2.03 -19.54 -9.31
C ALA A 408 -2.39 -18.14 -9.77
N PHE A 409 -3.46 -18.01 -10.52
CA PHE A 409 -3.93 -16.71 -10.95
C PHE A 409 -4.51 -15.94 -9.77
N ASP A 410 -3.70 -15.11 -9.12
CA ASP A 410 -4.09 -14.32 -7.96
C ASP A 410 -3.48 -12.91 -7.95
N LYS A 411 -2.79 -12.53 -9.03
CA LYS A 411 -2.09 -11.25 -9.23
C LYS A 411 -0.93 -11.05 -8.25
N THR A 412 -0.40 -12.14 -7.70
CA THR A 412 0.72 -12.10 -6.76
C THR A 412 1.79 -13.14 -7.11
N ALA A 413 2.99 -12.94 -6.59
CA ALA A 413 4.07 -13.92 -6.71
C ALA A 413 4.21 -14.82 -5.46
N ARG A 414 3.20 -14.88 -4.59
CA ARG A 414 3.26 -15.56 -3.28
C ARG A 414 3.57 -17.05 -3.37
N GLY A 415 3.12 -17.73 -4.41
CA GLY A 415 3.33 -19.17 -4.58
C GLY A 415 4.73 -19.58 -4.97
N PHE A 416 5.54 -18.66 -5.46
CA PHE A 416 6.85 -18.89 -6.02
C PHE A 416 7.97 -18.76 -4.98
N LYS A 417 9.13 -19.34 -5.28
CA LYS A 417 10.33 -19.24 -4.43
C LYS A 417 10.69 -17.78 -4.19
N ASN A 418 10.86 -17.41 -2.92
CA ASN A 418 11.12 -16.05 -2.43
C ASN A 418 10.02 -15.02 -2.72
N GLY A 419 8.85 -15.42 -3.19
CA GLY A 419 7.70 -14.55 -3.35
C GLY A 419 7.02 -14.19 -2.02
N GLY A 420 6.25 -13.11 -2.00
CA GLY A 420 5.47 -12.68 -0.85
C GLY A 420 6.21 -11.79 0.15
N ALA A 421 5.60 -11.58 1.31
CA ALA A 421 6.17 -10.83 2.43
C ALA A 421 6.96 -11.76 3.38
N PRO A 422 7.88 -11.21 4.21
CA PRO A 422 8.27 -9.80 4.31
C PRO A 422 9.06 -9.32 3.11
N TYR A 423 8.96 -8.00 2.84
CA TYR A 423 9.69 -7.37 1.76
C TYR A 423 11.18 -7.28 2.11
N GLN A 424 12.04 -7.53 1.13
CA GLN A 424 13.49 -7.56 1.30
C GLN A 424 14.17 -7.15 0.02
N HIS A 425 15.09 -6.19 0.12
CA HIS A 425 15.88 -5.72 -1.02
C HIS A 425 17.02 -6.70 -1.34
N GLY A 426 17.48 -6.68 -2.60
CA GLY A 426 18.58 -7.51 -3.06
C GLY A 426 18.17 -8.93 -3.47
N VAL A 427 17.04 -9.46 -3.03
CA VAL A 427 16.62 -10.85 -3.34
C VAL A 427 16.44 -11.10 -4.84
N THR A 428 16.21 -10.03 -5.63
CA THR A 428 16.17 -10.13 -7.10
C THR A 428 17.52 -10.50 -7.72
N GLU A 429 18.64 -10.26 -7.05
CA GLU A 429 19.96 -10.65 -7.50
C GLU A 429 20.18 -12.17 -7.47
N GLU A 430 19.41 -12.88 -6.64
CA GLU A 430 19.43 -14.35 -6.55
C GLU A 430 18.65 -15.02 -7.68
N SER A 431 18.01 -14.24 -8.57
CA SER A 431 17.26 -14.78 -9.70
C SER A 431 18.16 -15.62 -10.59
N PRO A 432 17.82 -16.89 -10.84
CA PRO A 432 18.62 -17.71 -11.73
C PRO A 432 18.57 -17.17 -13.17
N ALA A 433 19.71 -17.16 -13.86
CA ALA A 433 19.76 -16.80 -15.27
C ALA A 433 18.98 -17.83 -16.13
N ASN A 434 19.13 -19.11 -15.80
CA ASN A 434 18.40 -20.19 -16.46
C ASN A 434 17.65 -21.02 -15.43
N LEU A 435 16.43 -21.42 -15.80
CA LEU A 435 15.57 -22.25 -14.97
C LEU A 435 14.78 -23.20 -15.88
N THR A 436 14.66 -24.47 -15.48
CA THR A 436 13.79 -25.43 -16.17
C THR A 436 12.71 -25.91 -15.21
N PHE A 437 11.47 -25.81 -15.65
CA PHE A 437 10.29 -26.33 -14.97
C PHE A 437 9.72 -27.46 -15.80
N VAL A 438 9.65 -28.67 -15.25
CA VAL A 438 9.11 -29.86 -15.92
C VAL A 438 7.70 -30.11 -15.41
N VAL A 439 6.73 -30.01 -16.31
CA VAL A 439 5.30 -30.22 -16.00
C VAL A 439 5.10 -31.66 -15.49
N GLY A 440 4.45 -31.77 -14.33
CA GLY A 440 4.21 -33.05 -13.66
C GLY A 440 5.32 -33.47 -12.69
N GLU A 441 6.49 -32.83 -12.71
CA GLU A 441 7.61 -33.11 -11.81
C GLU A 441 7.91 -31.90 -10.89
N SER A 442 8.06 -30.71 -11.46
CA SER A 442 8.34 -29.46 -10.75
C SER A 442 7.10 -28.93 -10.03
N LYS A 443 7.33 -28.13 -9.00
CA LYS A 443 6.30 -27.46 -8.20
C LYS A 443 6.43 -25.93 -8.35
N ASP A 444 5.38 -25.18 -8.06
CA ASP A 444 5.41 -23.71 -8.11
C ASP A 444 6.57 -23.12 -7.28
N ALA A 445 6.91 -23.74 -6.16
CA ALA A 445 8.06 -23.34 -5.32
C ALA A 445 9.44 -23.53 -5.98
N ASP A 446 9.53 -24.23 -7.12
CA ASP A 446 10.76 -24.37 -7.91
C ASP A 446 10.90 -23.21 -8.92
N TRP A 447 9.81 -22.51 -9.23
CA TRP A 447 9.81 -21.26 -10.00
C TRP A 447 10.20 -20.09 -9.11
N TYR A 448 11.10 -19.23 -9.57
CA TYR A 448 11.52 -18.06 -8.80
C TYR A 448 10.49 -16.92 -8.96
N TYR A 449 10.26 -16.12 -7.91
CA TYR A 449 9.23 -15.08 -7.91
C TYR A 449 9.42 -13.99 -8.98
N ALA A 450 10.67 -13.76 -9.41
CA ALA A 450 11.00 -12.74 -10.40
C ALA A 450 12.17 -13.18 -11.30
N SER A 451 12.03 -12.95 -12.60
CA SER A 451 13.15 -13.05 -13.55
C SER A 451 13.82 -11.69 -13.72
N SER A 452 15.02 -11.54 -13.15
CA SER A 452 15.80 -10.31 -13.10
C SER A 452 17.26 -10.50 -13.53
N ALA A 453 17.55 -11.57 -14.28
CA ALA A 453 18.84 -11.84 -14.88
C ALA A 453 18.68 -12.17 -16.37
N ILE A 454 19.68 -11.84 -17.20
CA ILE A 454 19.70 -12.26 -18.62
C ILE A 454 19.85 -13.80 -18.67
N GLY A 455 18.97 -14.44 -19.42
CA GLY A 455 18.94 -15.89 -19.57
C GLY A 455 17.56 -16.39 -19.96
N THR A 456 17.35 -17.70 -19.93
CA THR A 456 16.11 -18.34 -20.39
C THR A 456 15.51 -19.22 -19.31
N TRP A 457 14.24 -19.03 -19.04
CA TRP A 457 13.43 -19.91 -18.21
C TRP A 457 12.52 -20.74 -19.10
N THR A 458 12.58 -22.05 -18.94
CA THR A 458 11.90 -23.01 -19.83
C THR A 458 10.88 -23.82 -19.05
N ILE A 459 9.67 -23.93 -19.61
CA ILE A 459 8.65 -24.90 -19.17
C ILE A 459 8.64 -26.04 -20.17
N GLU A 460 8.97 -27.25 -19.72
CA GLU A 460 8.96 -28.48 -20.51
C GLU A 460 7.68 -29.27 -20.24
N PHE A 461 7.01 -29.73 -21.33
CA PHE A 461 5.81 -30.52 -21.22
C PHE A 461 5.65 -31.51 -22.38
N GLN A 462 4.89 -32.57 -22.16
CA GLN A 462 4.64 -33.62 -23.15
C GLN A 462 3.26 -33.47 -23.77
N LEU A 463 3.16 -33.68 -25.08
CA LEU A 463 1.89 -33.83 -25.79
C LEU A 463 1.86 -35.13 -26.57
N SER A 464 0.70 -35.78 -26.59
CA SER A 464 0.45 -36.94 -27.44
C SER A 464 0.04 -36.53 -28.85
N ALA A 465 0.20 -37.42 -29.81
CA ALA A 465 -0.29 -37.21 -31.17
C ALA A 465 -1.82 -37.01 -31.25
N GLU A 466 -2.57 -37.65 -30.35
CA GLU A 466 -4.02 -37.54 -30.25
C GLU A 466 -4.47 -36.16 -29.81
N GLU A 467 -3.76 -35.55 -28.82
CA GLU A 467 -4.04 -34.20 -28.35
C GLU A 467 -3.81 -33.15 -29.44
N ILE A 468 -2.76 -33.32 -30.26
CA ILE A 468 -2.44 -32.39 -31.35
C ILE A 468 -3.40 -32.64 -32.55
N ALA A 469 -3.74 -33.88 -32.84
CA ALA A 469 -4.57 -34.23 -33.99
C ALA A 469 -6.02 -33.70 -33.91
N ALA A 470 -6.48 -33.27 -32.74
CA ALA A 470 -7.78 -32.62 -32.58
C ALA A 470 -7.87 -31.26 -33.28
N ASN A 471 -6.79 -30.75 -33.87
CA ASN A 471 -6.66 -29.47 -34.60
C ASN A 471 -7.12 -28.22 -33.82
N ASN A 472 -7.05 -28.26 -32.50
CA ASN A 472 -7.41 -27.13 -31.69
C ASN A 472 -6.24 -26.16 -31.58
N THR A 473 -6.53 -24.89 -31.64
CA THR A 473 -5.57 -23.83 -31.25
C THR A 473 -5.32 -23.91 -29.75
N ALA A 474 -4.09 -23.83 -29.33
CA ALA A 474 -3.77 -23.67 -27.92
C ALA A 474 -3.64 -22.20 -27.58
N LEU A 475 -3.91 -21.86 -26.33
CA LEU A 475 -3.79 -20.51 -25.79
C LEU A 475 -2.72 -20.51 -24.69
N LEU A 476 -1.66 -19.71 -24.91
CA LEU A 476 -0.66 -19.42 -23.89
C LEU A 476 -1.04 -18.12 -23.18
N SER A 477 -1.43 -18.21 -21.93
CA SER A 477 -1.74 -17.07 -21.07
C SER A 477 -0.60 -16.82 -20.11
N VAL A 478 -0.04 -15.60 -20.12
CA VAL A 478 1.09 -15.19 -19.29
C VAL A 478 0.69 -14.00 -18.43
N SER A 479 0.80 -14.15 -17.13
CA SER A 479 0.42 -13.16 -16.14
C SER A 479 1.62 -12.74 -15.29
N PHE A 480 1.80 -11.42 -15.18
CA PHE A 480 2.80 -10.81 -14.31
C PHE A 480 2.13 -10.05 -13.18
N ALA A 481 2.55 -10.30 -11.96
CA ALA A 481 2.14 -9.54 -10.78
C ALA A 481 2.77 -8.13 -10.76
N GLY A 482 3.87 -7.94 -11.51
CA GLY A 482 4.55 -6.66 -11.69
C GLY A 482 5.70 -6.79 -12.68
N TYR A 483 6.27 -5.65 -13.08
CA TYR A 483 7.42 -5.65 -13.99
C TYR A 483 8.14 -4.31 -13.93
N SER A 484 9.34 -4.26 -14.49
CA SER A 484 10.11 -3.02 -14.59
C SER A 484 10.42 -2.66 -16.02
N GLN A 485 10.19 -1.40 -16.35
CA GLN A 485 10.39 -0.79 -17.66
C GLN A 485 11.73 -1.12 -18.34
N SER A 486 12.78 -1.34 -17.55
CA SER A 486 14.12 -1.61 -18.07
C SER A 486 14.37 -3.08 -18.40
N GLY A 487 13.39 -3.97 -18.12
CA GLY A 487 13.45 -5.35 -18.56
C GLY A 487 12.98 -5.51 -20.00
N ALA A 488 13.42 -6.58 -20.67
CA ALA A 488 12.84 -7.05 -21.92
C ALA A 488 12.82 -8.57 -21.91
N LEU A 489 11.71 -9.16 -22.40
CA LEU A 489 11.44 -10.58 -22.33
C LEU A 489 10.83 -11.02 -23.67
N ASP A 490 11.43 -12.04 -24.28
CA ASP A 490 10.83 -12.75 -25.40
C ASP A 490 10.14 -14.03 -24.92
N ILE A 491 8.97 -14.31 -25.47
CA ILE A 491 8.14 -15.47 -25.16
C ILE A 491 8.07 -16.35 -26.39
N SER A 492 8.56 -17.58 -26.29
CA SER A 492 8.64 -18.51 -27.42
C SER A 492 7.95 -19.84 -27.10
N VAL A 493 7.49 -20.53 -28.13
CA VAL A 493 7.03 -21.91 -28.06
C VAL A 493 7.85 -22.73 -29.09
N ASN A 494 8.56 -23.76 -28.63
CA ASN A 494 9.44 -24.59 -29.44
C ASN A 494 10.47 -23.78 -30.29
N GLY A 495 10.89 -22.61 -29.80
CA GLY A 495 11.84 -21.70 -30.44
C GLY A 495 11.20 -20.63 -31.33
N ASP A 496 9.90 -20.70 -31.64
CA ASP A 496 9.18 -19.67 -32.38
C ASP A 496 8.71 -18.56 -31.42
N VAL A 497 9.02 -17.30 -31.71
CA VAL A 497 8.68 -16.15 -30.87
C VAL A 497 7.21 -15.74 -31.08
N TYR A 498 6.45 -15.71 -30.01
CA TYR A 498 5.04 -15.30 -29.98
C TYR A 498 4.85 -13.90 -29.40
N GLY A 499 5.72 -13.47 -28.51
CA GLY A 499 5.65 -12.16 -27.87
C GLY A 499 7.01 -11.61 -27.50
N SER A 500 7.15 -10.28 -27.59
CA SER A 500 8.31 -9.53 -27.10
C SER A 500 7.84 -8.38 -26.25
N LEU A 501 8.16 -8.43 -24.95
CA LEU A 501 7.79 -7.43 -23.96
C LEU A 501 8.97 -6.52 -23.69
N SER A 502 8.77 -5.21 -23.75
CA SER A 502 9.81 -4.22 -23.53
C SER A 502 9.19 -2.90 -23.01
N LYS A 503 10.02 -1.88 -22.88
CA LYS A 503 9.56 -0.51 -22.54
C LYS A 503 8.47 0.05 -23.47
N ASP A 504 8.37 -0.46 -24.68
CA ASP A 504 7.39 0.00 -25.67
C ASP A 504 5.99 -0.67 -25.48
N THR A 505 5.98 -1.81 -24.79
CA THR A 505 4.74 -2.57 -24.46
C THR A 505 4.36 -2.47 -22.99
N LEU A 506 5.28 -2.03 -22.12
CA LEU A 506 5.11 -1.98 -20.68
C LEU A 506 5.44 -0.58 -20.14
N THR A 507 4.62 -0.11 -19.22
CA THR A 507 4.89 1.11 -18.44
C THR A 507 5.81 0.80 -17.27
N SER A 508 6.50 1.81 -16.72
CA SER A 508 7.41 1.60 -15.59
C SER A 508 6.66 1.25 -14.31
N ASP A 509 7.03 0.15 -13.67
CA ASP A 509 6.57 -0.25 -12.36
C ASP A 509 7.75 -0.27 -11.39
N PRO A 510 7.74 0.51 -10.30
CA PRO A 510 8.83 0.55 -9.34
C PRO A 510 8.82 -0.61 -8.33
N ALA A 511 7.75 -1.41 -8.23
CA ALA A 511 7.55 -2.36 -7.13
C ALA A 511 8.73 -3.31 -6.95
N LEU A 512 9.20 -3.95 -8.02
CA LEU A 512 10.25 -4.96 -7.95
C LEU A 512 11.59 -4.41 -7.45
N TYR A 513 12.03 -3.27 -7.96
CA TYR A 513 13.30 -2.67 -7.51
C TYR A 513 13.19 -1.92 -6.17
N ARG A 514 11.97 -1.77 -5.65
CA ARG A 514 11.66 -1.22 -4.33
C ARG A 514 11.27 -2.29 -3.32
N SER A 515 11.88 -3.45 -3.39
CA SER A 515 11.67 -4.59 -2.47
C SER A 515 10.30 -5.30 -2.61
N GLY A 516 9.50 -4.99 -3.61
CA GLY A 516 8.22 -5.65 -3.83
C GLY A 516 8.39 -7.10 -4.26
N LYS A 517 7.90 -8.04 -3.43
CA LYS A 517 7.99 -9.49 -3.65
C LYS A 517 6.62 -10.14 -3.80
N THR A 518 5.55 -9.36 -3.66
CA THR A 518 4.18 -9.88 -3.70
C THR A 518 3.48 -9.44 -4.98
N SER A 519 3.36 -8.14 -5.20
CA SER A 519 2.59 -7.55 -6.29
C SER A 519 3.11 -6.18 -6.68
N GLY A 520 2.75 -5.73 -7.85
CA GLY A 520 3.00 -4.41 -8.40
C GLY A 520 1.93 -4.06 -9.41
N GLU A 521 2.33 -3.62 -10.58
CA GLU A 521 1.43 -3.29 -11.68
C GLU A 521 1.12 -4.54 -12.51
N TRP A 522 -0.02 -5.16 -12.24
CA TRP A 522 -0.42 -6.39 -12.90
C TRP A 522 -0.59 -6.24 -14.41
N ARG A 523 -0.11 -7.23 -15.19
CA ARG A 523 -0.26 -7.34 -16.64
C ARG A 523 -0.56 -8.76 -17.06
N PHE A 524 -1.35 -8.87 -18.14
CA PHE A 524 -1.82 -10.13 -18.69
C PHE A 524 -1.69 -10.13 -20.22
N PHE A 525 -1.16 -11.21 -20.78
CA PHE A 525 -0.94 -11.41 -22.19
C PHE A 525 -1.42 -12.79 -22.61
N GLN A 526 -1.97 -12.89 -23.82
CA GLN A 526 -2.40 -14.15 -24.40
C GLN A 526 -1.87 -14.29 -25.82
N TYR A 527 -1.45 -15.49 -26.16
CA TYR A 527 -0.90 -15.84 -27.46
C TYR A 527 -1.57 -17.11 -27.97
N GLU A 528 -2.12 -17.06 -29.21
CA GLU A 528 -2.65 -18.22 -29.90
C GLU A 528 -1.50 -19.05 -30.47
N VAL A 529 -1.41 -20.31 -30.07
CA VAL A 529 -0.41 -21.27 -30.54
C VAL A 529 -1.09 -22.30 -31.44
N LYS A 530 -0.74 -22.26 -32.72
CA LYS A 530 -1.34 -23.17 -33.71
C LYS A 530 -0.80 -24.58 -33.53
N PRO A 531 -1.61 -25.64 -33.88
CA PRO A 531 -1.17 -27.03 -33.74
C PRO A 531 0.13 -27.36 -34.47
N GLU A 532 0.42 -26.67 -35.59
CA GLU A 532 1.64 -26.90 -36.40
C GLU A 532 2.93 -26.49 -35.67
N ALA A 533 2.83 -25.63 -34.66
CA ALA A 533 3.96 -25.24 -33.82
C ALA A 533 4.23 -26.24 -32.68
N LEU A 534 3.31 -27.19 -32.47
CA LEU A 534 3.40 -28.19 -31.39
C LEU A 534 3.93 -29.54 -31.93
N LYS A 535 4.62 -30.29 -31.10
CA LYS A 535 5.27 -31.55 -31.44
C LYS A 535 4.70 -32.68 -30.62
N THR A 536 4.56 -33.86 -31.20
CA THR A 536 4.36 -35.08 -30.43
C THR A 536 5.61 -35.34 -29.60
N GLY A 537 5.44 -35.56 -28.29
CA GLY A 537 6.55 -35.66 -27.33
C GLY A 537 6.85 -34.33 -26.66
N LEU A 538 8.12 -34.04 -26.47
CA LEU A 538 8.59 -32.87 -25.73
C LEU A 538 8.31 -31.54 -26.47
N ASN A 539 7.67 -30.63 -25.76
CA ASN A 539 7.47 -29.22 -26.16
C ASN A 539 8.04 -28.30 -25.09
N THR A 540 8.38 -27.08 -25.48
CA THR A 540 8.89 -26.03 -24.59
C THR A 540 8.10 -24.73 -24.73
N VAL A 541 7.90 -24.06 -23.61
CA VAL A 541 7.60 -22.61 -23.56
C VAL A 541 8.80 -21.94 -22.92
N GLU A 542 9.35 -20.93 -23.57
CA GLU A 542 10.59 -20.29 -23.17
C GLU A 542 10.36 -18.80 -22.92
N PHE A 543 10.91 -18.31 -21.82
CA PHE A 543 10.91 -16.92 -21.41
C PHE A 543 12.35 -16.42 -21.38
N THR A 544 12.77 -15.72 -22.42
CA THR A 544 14.16 -15.26 -22.55
C THR A 544 14.25 -13.79 -22.17
N THR A 545 14.87 -13.52 -21.02
CA THR A 545 15.19 -12.15 -20.62
C THR A 545 16.35 -11.64 -21.46
N THR A 546 16.08 -10.69 -22.35
CA THR A 546 17.05 -10.15 -23.32
C THR A 546 17.68 -8.84 -22.87
N ARG A 547 17.06 -8.15 -21.90
CA ARG A 547 17.56 -6.93 -21.29
C ARG A 547 17.24 -6.89 -19.81
N TYR A 548 18.21 -6.49 -19.03
CA TYR A 548 18.13 -6.39 -17.59
C TYR A 548 18.84 -5.13 -17.10
N THR A 549 18.34 -4.55 -16.02
CA THR A 549 19.06 -3.60 -15.17
C THR A 549 18.89 -4.01 -13.73
N LEU A 550 19.84 -3.65 -12.87
CA LEU A 550 19.89 -4.07 -11.48
C LEU A 550 18.54 -3.95 -10.78
N TRP A 551 18.06 -5.07 -10.19
CA TRP A 551 16.81 -5.26 -9.47
C TRP A 551 15.54 -4.98 -10.29
N ARG A 552 15.60 -5.03 -11.59
CA ARG A 552 14.45 -4.85 -12.48
C ARG A 552 14.25 -6.10 -13.31
N GLY A 553 12.99 -6.38 -13.64
CA GLY A 553 12.63 -7.57 -14.38
C GLY A 553 11.11 -7.80 -14.33
N PHE A 554 10.73 -9.06 -14.26
CA PHE A 554 9.34 -9.51 -14.34
C PHE A 554 8.98 -10.27 -13.07
N LEU A 555 7.97 -9.79 -12.36
CA LEU A 555 7.39 -10.42 -11.17
C LEU A 555 6.26 -11.34 -11.63
N TRP A 556 6.40 -12.64 -11.40
CA TRP A 556 5.49 -13.64 -11.91
C TRP A 556 4.19 -13.73 -11.10
N ASP A 557 3.09 -14.10 -11.77
CA ASP A 557 1.80 -14.46 -11.20
C ASP A 557 1.40 -15.87 -11.65
N SER A 558 1.15 -16.07 -12.96
CA SER A 558 0.77 -17.38 -13.47
C SER A 558 1.10 -17.53 -14.95
N VAL A 559 1.37 -18.76 -15.37
CA VAL A 559 1.43 -19.15 -16.79
C VAL A 559 0.51 -20.32 -17.00
N ILE A 560 -0.40 -20.19 -17.97
CA ILE A 560 -1.40 -21.22 -18.30
C ILE A 560 -1.28 -21.59 -19.79
N PHE A 561 -1.31 -22.86 -20.08
CA PHE A 561 -1.40 -23.38 -21.45
C PHE A 561 -2.60 -24.30 -21.57
N GLU A 562 -3.49 -24.00 -22.51
CA GLU A 562 -4.78 -24.66 -22.63
C GLU A 562 -5.25 -24.75 -24.07
N TRP A 563 -6.09 -25.74 -24.38
CA TRP A 563 -6.77 -25.83 -25.68
C TRP A 563 -7.99 -24.91 -25.71
N GLN A 564 -8.19 -24.21 -26.83
CA GLN A 564 -9.41 -23.45 -27.11
C GLN A 564 -10.57 -24.34 -27.57
#